data_f91335e687ec1385a9017e3e8ded032e
#
_entry.id   f91335e687ec1385a9017e3e8ded032e
#
_cell.length_a   1.000
_cell.length_b   1.000
_cell.length_c   1.000
_cell.angle_alpha   90.00
_cell.angle_beta   90.00
_cell.angle_gamma   90.00
#
_symmetry.space_group_name_H-M   'P 1'
#
loop_
_entity.id
_entity.type
_entity.pdbx_description
1 polymer ?
#
loop_
_entity_poly.entity_id
_entity_poly.type
_entity_poly.pdbx_seq_one_letter_code
_entity_poly.pdbx_strand_id
1 'polypeptide(L)'
;MRKILLEYRGGNLQMYHCRFKGSHYDCGFHWGSLLQKNNVIIAKQDTFVVSKKRKEFTKKCVPIYQKYYPEILEEIKGIAKGQGTSYQDMLAFLLSMYWFEFNNKCTCIAYSDQKNIFLGRNSDFLVQIEKLYMNCLYSLDHGYAFNGNTTAFVEMEDGVNEFGLAIGLTFVYSLDIAPGFNGGMLVRYLLEKCKTVFQAIKVLQTIPIASSQTITLADASGEIAVVECNSKDISIIYPDKKGYVVTTNHFNSINMSKYTDYQIDNWHSLERYHVALNALNNNNISKETILDILSGKYGFMCQYDRKTGADTVWSVGYDLSNKKIYRVEGNPSRKKYKEDTRFKFSY
;
A
#
# COMPACT_ATOMS: atom_id res chain seq x y z
N MET A 1 7.03 16.96 15.37
CA MET A 1 5.61 16.56 15.22
C MET A 1 4.62 17.57 15.80
N ARG A 2 4.71 18.02 17.06
CA ARG A 2 3.77 19.02 17.62
C ARG A 2 3.61 20.32 16.82
N LYS A 3 4.67 20.87 16.21
CA LYS A 3 4.59 22.13 15.42
C LYS A 3 3.95 21.97 14.04
N ILE A 4 4.06 20.81 13.40
CA ILE A 4 3.40 20.52 12.11
C ILE A 4 1.89 20.28 12.32
N LEU A 5 1.50 19.85 13.52
CA LEU A 5 0.12 19.50 13.87
C LEU A 5 -0.73 20.69 14.37
N LEU A 6 -0.13 21.85 14.66
CA LEU A 6 -0.79 22.93 15.43
C LEU A 6 -1.37 24.08 14.60
N GLU A 7 -1.16 24.17 13.29
CA GLU A 7 -1.63 25.32 12.50
C GLU A 7 -2.84 25.09 11.59
N TYR A 8 -3.50 23.92 11.68
CA TYR A 8 -4.75 23.73 10.90
C TYR A 8 -5.96 23.62 11.84
N ARG A 9 -6.54 24.77 12.19
CA ARG A 9 -7.86 24.86 12.82
C ARG A 9 -8.94 24.67 11.76
N GLY A 10 -9.69 23.55 11.83
CA GLY A 10 -11.06 23.47 11.35
C GLY A 10 -11.27 23.36 9.84
N GLY A 11 -10.51 22.54 9.12
CA GLY A 11 -10.83 22.13 7.75
C GLY A 11 -11.05 20.62 7.65
N ASN A 12 -11.96 20.17 6.78
CA ASN A 12 -12.06 18.76 6.43
C ASN A 12 -10.68 18.23 6.06
N LEU A 13 -10.18 17.21 6.82
CA LEU A 13 -8.93 16.54 6.52
C LEU A 13 -9.01 15.97 5.09
N GLN A 14 -8.23 16.55 4.21
CA GLN A 14 -8.08 16.12 2.83
C GLN A 14 -6.71 15.45 2.69
N MET A 15 -6.69 14.31 1.99
CA MET A 15 -5.47 13.61 1.60
C MET A 15 -4.63 14.50 0.68
N TYR A 16 -3.30 14.47 0.81
CA TYR A 16 -2.45 15.13 -0.16
C TYR A 16 -2.52 14.45 -1.52
N HIS A 17 -2.55 15.25 -2.58
CA HIS A 17 -2.56 14.78 -3.96
C HIS A 17 -1.33 15.30 -4.69
N CYS A 18 -0.44 14.38 -5.10
CA CYS A 18 0.77 14.72 -5.80
C CYS A 18 0.77 14.17 -7.23
N ARG A 19 1.44 14.88 -8.13
CA ARG A 19 1.70 14.45 -9.51
C ARG A 19 3.19 14.45 -9.75
N PHE A 20 3.72 13.31 -10.16
CA PHE A 20 5.11 13.10 -10.47
C PHE A 20 5.25 12.74 -11.95
N LYS A 21 6.11 13.45 -12.67
CA LYS A 21 6.35 13.24 -14.10
C LYS A 21 7.83 13.37 -14.42
N GLY A 22 8.35 12.51 -15.28
CA GLY A 22 9.72 12.51 -15.73
C GLY A 22 10.54 11.35 -15.22
N SER A 23 11.84 11.54 -15.02
CA SER A 23 12.71 10.51 -14.46
C SER A 23 12.41 10.26 -12.98
N HIS A 24 12.80 9.09 -12.48
CA HIS A 24 12.74 8.82 -11.03
C HIS A 24 13.49 9.87 -10.21
N TYR A 25 14.68 10.26 -10.66
CA TYR A 25 15.46 11.30 -9.98
C TYR A 25 14.69 12.62 -9.90
N ASP A 26 14.09 13.08 -11.00
CA ASP A 26 13.35 14.34 -11.03
C ASP A 26 12.09 14.28 -10.15
N CYS A 27 11.37 13.16 -10.16
CA CYS A 27 10.23 12.93 -9.27
C CYS A 27 10.65 13.01 -7.80
N GLY A 28 11.75 12.35 -7.45
CA GLY A 28 12.31 12.38 -6.11
C GLY A 28 12.80 13.78 -5.70
N PHE A 29 13.50 14.48 -6.58
CA PHE A 29 14.00 15.84 -6.33
C PHE A 29 12.84 16.82 -6.13
N HIS A 30 11.78 16.72 -6.96
CA HIS A 30 10.58 17.52 -6.81
C HIS A 30 9.93 17.27 -5.43
N TRP A 31 9.78 16.02 -5.04
CA TRP A 31 9.19 15.67 -3.74
C TRP A 31 10.04 16.17 -2.57
N GLY A 32 11.33 15.88 -2.58
CA GLY A 32 12.27 16.36 -1.54
C GLY A 32 12.24 17.87 -1.39
N SER A 33 12.19 18.60 -2.52
CA SER A 33 12.13 20.07 -2.54
C SER A 33 10.83 20.62 -1.97
N LEU A 34 9.68 19.96 -2.26
CA LEU A 34 8.39 20.33 -1.67
C LEU A 34 8.40 20.17 -0.15
N LEU A 35 8.93 19.07 0.36
CA LEU A 35 9.06 18.85 1.79
C LEU A 35 9.98 19.89 2.44
N GLN A 36 11.12 20.18 1.82
CA GLN A 36 12.05 21.22 2.32
C GLN A 36 11.38 22.59 2.38
N LYS A 37 10.67 22.98 1.30
CA LYS A 37 9.95 24.26 1.23
C LYS A 37 8.90 24.41 2.34
N ASN A 38 8.32 23.29 2.80
CA ASN A 38 7.37 23.25 3.90
C ASN A 38 8.04 23.00 5.26
N ASN A 39 9.35 23.14 5.38
CA ASN A 39 10.14 22.89 6.58
C ASN A 39 10.02 21.45 7.14
N VAL A 40 9.68 20.49 6.29
CA VAL A 40 9.63 19.06 6.63
C VAL A 40 10.93 18.42 6.19
N ILE A 41 11.92 18.38 7.07
CA ILE A 41 13.20 17.72 6.82
C ILE A 41 13.20 16.39 7.58
N ILE A 42 13.14 15.28 6.84
CA ILE A 42 13.01 13.93 7.41
C ILE A 42 14.15 13.63 8.40
N ALA A 43 15.38 13.91 8.03
CA ALA A 43 16.55 13.63 8.87
C ALA A 43 16.59 14.44 10.19
N LYS A 44 15.79 15.49 10.32
CA LYS A 44 15.70 16.33 11.52
C LYS A 44 14.49 16.01 12.41
N GLN A 45 13.69 15.02 12.03
CA GLN A 45 12.53 14.60 12.82
C GLN A 45 12.93 13.50 13.78
N ASP A 46 12.72 13.72 15.07
CA ASP A 46 13.03 12.72 16.14
C ASP A 46 12.33 11.37 15.89
N THR A 47 11.22 11.37 15.18
CA THR A 47 10.45 10.18 14.83
C THR A 47 11.14 9.30 13.78
N PHE A 48 12.10 9.83 13.02
CA PHE A 48 12.77 9.16 11.90
C PHE A 48 14.26 8.92 12.16
N VAL A 49 14.61 8.67 13.42
CA VAL A 49 16.01 8.40 13.79
C VAL A 49 16.53 7.18 13.04
N VAL A 50 17.54 7.40 12.22
CA VAL A 50 18.22 6.34 11.47
C VAL A 50 19.29 5.70 12.36
N SER A 51 18.94 4.60 13.02
CA SER A 51 19.85 3.87 13.90
C SER A 51 20.99 3.20 13.12
N LYS A 52 22.09 2.86 13.81
CA LYS A 52 23.18 2.07 13.23
C LYS A 52 22.68 0.74 12.65
N LYS A 53 21.72 0.08 13.32
CA LYS A 53 21.11 -1.17 12.87
C LYS A 53 20.37 -0.99 11.54
N ARG A 54 19.63 0.10 11.35
CA ARG A 54 18.98 0.43 10.06
C ARG A 54 19.99 0.64 8.95
N LYS A 55 21.08 1.37 9.21
CA LYS A 55 22.15 1.60 8.23
C LYS A 55 22.83 0.29 7.81
N GLU A 56 23.13 -0.61 8.75
CA GLU A 56 23.73 -1.91 8.44
C GLU A 56 22.79 -2.83 7.67
N PHE A 57 21.50 -2.83 7.99
CA PHE A 57 20.50 -3.57 7.21
C PHE A 57 20.42 -3.02 5.78
N THR A 58 20.35 -1.71 5.61
CA THR A 58 20.26 -1.06 4.32
C THR A 58 21.45 -1.36 3.41
N LYS A 59 22.68 -1.40 3.97
CA LYS A 59 23.86 -1.81 3.19
C LYS A 59 23.72 -3.17 2.53
N LYS A 60 22.98 -4.09 3.16
CA LYS A 60 22.67 -5.43 2.59
C LYS A 60 21.54 -5.37 1.57
N CYS A 61 20.61 -4.41 1.69
CA CYS A 61 19.52 -4.24 0.72
C CYS A 61 19.99 -3.58 -0.57
N VAL A 62 20.88 -2.59 -0.52
CA VAL A 62 21.28 -1.80 -1.68
C VAL A 62 21.71 -2.64 -2.90
N PRO A 63 22.55 -3.68 -2.78
CA PRO A 63 22.92 -4.52 -3.94
C PRO A 63 21.72 -5.22 -4.59
N ILE A 64 20.69 -5.57 -3.79
CA ILE A 64 19.46 -6.18 -4.29
C ILE A 64 18.69 -5.16 -5.12
N TYR A 65 18.51 -3.93 -4.60
CA TYR A 65 17.84 -2.87 -5.37
C TYR A 65 18.64 -2.46 -6.61
N GLN A 66 19.98 -2.42 -6.55
CA GLN A 66 20.82 -2.18 -7.73
C GLN A 66 20.60 -3.22 -8.82
N LYS A 67 20.35 -4.47 -8.45
CA LYS A 67 20.10 -5.55 -9.41
C LYS A 67 18.68 -5.53 -9.98
N TYR A 68 17.67 -5.31 -9.14
CA TYR A 68 16.27 -5.52 -9.53
C TYR A 68 15.49 -4.23 -9.78
N TYR A 69 15.88 -3.12 -9.13
CA TYR A 69 15.16 -1.85 -9.21
C TYR A 69 16.08 -0.63 -9.03
N PRO A 70 17.08 -0.46 -9.91
CA PRO A 70 18.03 0.63 -9.80
C PRO A 70 17.38 2.02 -9.90
N GLU A 71 16.26 2.15 -10.61
CA GLU A 71 15.56 3.41 -10.81
C GLU A 71 15.03 4.00 -9.50
N ILE A 72 14.58 3.17 -8.54
CA ILE A 72 14.10 3.67 -7.25
C ILE A 72 15.24 4.27 -6.40
N LEU A 73 16.46 3.78 -6.57
CA LEU A 73 17.64 4.35 -5.91
C LEU A 73 17.92 5.77 -6.41
N GLU A 74 17.70 6.05 -7.70
CA GLU A 74 17.79 7.39 -8.25
C GLU A 74 16.67 8.31 -7.71
N GLU A 75 15.44 7.79 -7.53
CA GLU A 75 14.36 8.56 -6.89
C GLU A 75 14.72 8.94 -5.44
N ILE A 76 15.22 7.98 -4.67
CA ILE A 76 15.68 8.23 -3.29
C ILE A 76 16.83 9.26 -3.25
N LYS A 77 17.74 9.20 -4.20
CA LYS A 77 18.84 10.18 -4.35
C LYS A 77 18.31 11.57 -4.68
N GLY A 78 17.29 11.64 -5.55
CA GLY A 78 16.56 12.87 -5.83
C GLY A 78 15.93 13.47 -4.58
N ILE A 79 15.21 12.66 -3.77
CA ILE A 79 14.61 13.10 -2.50
C ILE A 79 15.68 13.66 -1.56
N ALA A 80 16.77 12.93 -1.37
CA ALA A 80 17.88 13.37 -0.50
C ALA A 80 18.45 14.71 -0.97
N LYS A 81 18.67 14.87 -2.26
CA LYS A 81 19.16 16.12 -2.85
C LYS A 81 18.18 17.27 -2.66
N GLY A 82 16.89 17.03 -2.93
CA GLY A 82 15.81 18.02 -2.75
C GLY A 82 15.66 18.47 -1.31
N GLN A 83 15.88 17.57 -0.35
CA GLN A 83 15.84 17.87 1.08
C GLN A 83 17.15 18.46 1.65
N GLY A 84 18.25 18.42 0.89
CA GLY A 84 19.58 18.77 1.43
C GLY A 84 20.06 17.83 2.53
N THR A 85 19.70 16.53 2.43
CA THR A 85 20.06 15.50 3.43
C THR A 85 21.00 14.45 2.86
N SER A 86 21.55 13.61 3.74
CA SER A 86 22.42 12.50 3.32
C SER A 86 21.64 11.44 2.53
N TYR A 87 22.17 11.03 1.37
CA TYR A 87 21.61 9.93 0.58
C TYR A 87 21.58 8.61 1.37
N GLN A 88 22.63 8.32 2.13
CA GLN A 88 22.73 7.14 2.95
C GLN A 88 21.67 7.11 4.06
N ASP A 89 21.37 8.24 4.68
CA ASP A 89 20.33 8.33 5.70
C ASP A 89 18.95 8.18 5.08
N MET A 90 18.72 8.75 3.89
CA MET A 90 17.46 8.58 3.16
C MET A 90 17.25 7.12 2.70
N LEU A 91 18.30 6.46 2.19
CA LEU A 91 18.27 5.02 1.89
C LEU A 91 17.93 4.20 3.13
N ALA A 92 18.64 4.48 4.24
CA ALA A 92 18.42 3.74 5.47
C ALA A 92 17.02 3.95 6.05
N PHE A 93 16.45 5.13 5.88
CA PHE A 93 15.09 5.43 6.26
C PHE A 93 14.08 4.63 5.39
N LEU A 94 14.15 4.76 4.07
CA LEU A 94 13.16 4.19 3.15
C LEU A 94 13.28 2.66 3.02
N LEU A 95 14.48 2.10 2.82
CA LEU A 95 14.66 0.65 2.62
C LEU A 95 14.45 -0.18 3.89
N SER A 96 14.33 0.45 5.07
CA SER A 96 14.07 -0.21 6.33
C SER A 96 12.76 0.23 7.00
N MET A 97 11.92 0.97 6.30
CA MET A 97 10.78 1.65 6.91
C MET A 97 9.81 0.68 7.58
N TYR A 98 9.30 -0.30 6.86
CA TYR A 98 8.33 -1.25 7.38
C TYR A 98 8.90 -2.31 8.33
N TRP A 99 10.21 -2.38 8.46
CA TRP A 99 10.82 -3.36 9.35
C TRP A 99 10.76 -2.94 10.82
N PHE A 100 10.77 -1.65 11.11
CA PHE A 100 11.13 -1.22 12.44
C PHE A 100 9.97 -0.92 13.38
N GLU A 101 8.74 -0.71 12.98
CA GLU A 101 7.72 -0.34 14.02
C GLU A 101 6.35 0.12 13.48
N PHE A 102 5.99 -0.18 12.24
CA PHE A 102 4.69 0.26 11.74
C PHE A 102 3.62 -0.82 11.85
N ASN A 103 2.55 -0.46 12.53
CA ASN A 103 1.35 -1.29 12.68
C ASN A 103 0.20 -0.76 11.80
N ASN A 104 0.44 -0.56 10.50
CA ASN A 104 -0.66 -0.30 9.60
C ASN A 104 -1.47 -1.59 9.43
N LYS A 105 -2.78 -1.45 9.43
CA LYS A 105 -3.73 -2.53 9.25
C LYS A 105 -4.57 -2.25 8.01
N CYS A 106 -5.06 -3.28 7.41
CA CYS A 106 -5.76 -3.16 6.14
C CYS A 106 -6.77 -4.28 5.96
N THR A 107 -7.75 -4.03 5.10
CA THR A 107 -8.62 -5.07 4.53
C THR A 107 -8.59 -4.90 3.02
N CYS A 108 -8.40 -5.98 2.28
CA CYS A 108 -8.46 -5.96 0.83
C CYS A 108 -9.35 -7.08 0.31
N ILE A 109 -10.16 -6.77 -0.69
CA ILE A 109 -11.10 -7.70 -1.34
C ILE A 109 -10.92 -7.54 -2.85
N ALA A 110 -10.71 -8.64 -3.56
CA ALA A 110 -10.81 -8.64 -5.01
C ALA A 110 -11.90 -9.61 -5.48
N TYR A 111 -12.59 -9.25 -6.54
CA TYR A 111 -13.68 -10.02 -7.14
C TYR A 111 -13.59 -9.96 -8.66
N SER A 112 -13.88 -11.09 -9.31
CA SER A 112 -14.03 -11.20 -10.74
C SER A 112 -15.07 -12.28 -11.09
N ASP A 113 -16.07 -11.90 -11.89
CA ASP A 113 -16.93 -12.83 -12.63
C ASP A 113 -16.67 -12.74 -14.14
N GLN A 114 -15.52 -12.19 -14.51
CA GLN A 114 -15.04 -11.90 -15.86
C GLN A 114 -15.71 -10.71 -16.56
N LYS A 115 -16.90 -10.30 -16.14
CA LYS A 115 -17.57 -9.08 -16.62
C LYS A 115 -17.34 -7.92 -15.66
N ASN A 116 -17.37 -8.22 -14.38
CA ASN A 116 -17.17 -7.27 -13.30
C ASN A 116 -15.86 -7.61 -12.58
N ILE A 117 -14.90 -6.74 -12.64
CA ILE A 117 -13.59 -6.92 -12.03
C ILE A 117 -13.38 -5.75 -11.08
N PHE A 118 -13.23 -6.03 -9.79
CA PHE A 118 -13.14 -5.01 -8.77
C PHE A 118 -12.14 -5.38 -7.69
N LEU A 119 -11.31 -4.42 -7.29
CA LEU A 119 -10.48 -4.52 -6.10
C LEU A 119 -10.79 -3.37 -5.16
N GLY A 120 -11.12 -3.67 -3.92
CA GLY A 120 -11.38 -2.67 -2.88
C GLY A 120 -10.48 -2.84 -1.68
N ARG A 121 -10.02 -1.72 -1.07
CA ARG A 121 -9.12 -1.74 0.07
C ARG A 121 -9.41 -0.63 1.07
N ASN A 122 -9.37 -0.99 2.37
CA ASN A 122 -9.25 -0.06 3.48
C ASN A 122 -7.80 0.01 3.97
N SER A 123 -7.33 1.20 4.27
CA SER A 123 -6.09 1.43 5.01
C SER A 123 -6.41 1.94 6.40
N ASP A 124 -6.08 1.14 7.40
CA ASP A 124 -6.32 1.43 8.82
C ASP A 124 -4.98 1.79 9.46
N PHE A 125 -4.88 2.98 10.05
CA PHE A 125 -3.60 3.44 10.59
C PHE A 125 -3.77 4.48 11.71
N LEU A 126 -2.63 5.02 12.18
CA LEU A 126 -2.60 5.98 13.26
C LEU A 126 -3.13 7.35 12.83
N VAL A 127 -4.11 7.85 13.58
CA VAL A 127 -4.70 9.19 13.37
C VAL A 127 -3.66 10.29 13.49
N GLN A 128 -2.63 10.10 14.32
CA GLN A 128 -1.58 11.11 14.56
C GLN A 128 -0.80 11.49 13.30
N ILE A 129 -0.69 10.57 12.34
CA ILE A 129 0.07 10.79 11.09
C ILE A 129 -0.83 10.84 9.85
N GLU A 130 -2.15 10.91 10.01
CA GLU A 130 -3.09 10.91 8.87
C GLU A 130 -2.85 12.06 7.89
N LYS A 131 -2.22 13.16 8.31
CA LYS A 131 -1.81 14.25 7.42
C LYS A 131 -0.65 13.91 6.48
N LEU A 132 0.02 12.79 6.70
CA LEU A 132 1.09 12.31 5.83
C LEU A 132 0.58 11.40 4.71
N TYR A 133 -0.70 11.04 4.72
CA TYR A 133 -1.29 10.20 3.70
C TYR A 133 -1.41 10.93 2.38
N MET A 134 -1.00 10.27 1.32
CA MET A 134 -0.89 10.87 0.01
C MET A 134 -1.43 9.94 -1.08
N ASN A 135 -2.14 10.54 -2.03
CA ASN A 135 -2.41 9.91 -3.32
C ASN A 135 -1.44 10.46 -4.37
N CYS A 136 -0.79 9.58 -5.08
CA CYS A 136 0.23 9.90 -6.08
C CYS A 136 -0.22 9.49 -7.47
N LEU A 137 -0.09 10.40 -8.41
CA LEU A 137 -0.16 10.12 -9.84
C LEU A 137 1.25 10.16 -10.42
N TYR A 138 1.75 9.01 -10.83
CA TYR A 138 3.06 8.89 -11.48
C TYR A 138 2.91 8.73 -12.99
N SER A 139 3.78 9.42 -13.73
CA SER A 139 3.96 9.27 -15.18
C SER A 139 5.47 9.30 -15.46
N LEU A 140 6.10 8.15 -15.33
CA LEU A 140 7.54 7.96 -15.39
C LEU A 140 8.01 7.77 -16.83
N ASP A 141 9.26 8.20 -17.14
CA ASP A 141 9.84 8.05 -18.46
C ASP A 141 10.09 6.58 -18.84
N HIS A 142 10.36 5.72 -17.86
CA HIS A 142 10.68 4.30 -18.03
C HIS A 142 9.88 3.36 -17.12
N GLY A 143 8.63 3.70 -16.83
CA GLY A 143 7.70 2.90 -16.04
C GLY A 143 6.27 3.13 -16.49
N TYR A 144 5.37 2.25 -16.09
CA TYR A 144 3.95 2.46 -16.36
C TYR A 144 3.39 3.59 -15.49
N ALA A 145 2.48 4.36 -16.05
CA ALA A 145 1.76 5.36 -15.28
C ALA A 145 0.82 4.67 -14.28
N PHE A 146 0.74 5.19 -13.08
CA PHE A 146 -0.12 4.64 -12.03
C PHE A 146 -0.71 5.70 -11.09
N ASN A 147 -1.83 5.35 -10.47
CA ASN A 147 -2.43 6.04 -9.34
C ASN A 147 -2.24 5.16 -8.10
N GLY A 148 -1.50 5.63 -7.11
CA GLY A 148 -1.21 4.88 -5.89
C GLY A 148 -1.46 5.69 -4.63
N ASN A 149 -1.64 5.00 -3.51
CA ASN A 149 -1.79 5.60 -2.18
C ASN A 149 -0.66 5.17 -1.27
N THR A 150 -0.20 6.08 -0.42
CA THR A 150 0.93 5.85 0.46
C THR A 150 0.86 6.65 1.76
N THR A 151 1.47 6.08 2.81
CA THR A 151 1.89 6.78 4.03
C THR A 151 3.42 6.93 4.09
N ALA A 152 4.13 6.35 3.12
CA ALA A 152 5.54 6.00 3.22
C ALA A 152 6.36 6.46 2.02
N PHE A 153 6.09 7.67 1.54
CA PHE A 153 6.84 8.31 0.45
C PHE A 153 6.76 7.52 -0.87
N VAL A 154 7.91 7.02 -1.35
CA VAL A 154 8.01 6.29 -2.63
C VAL A 154 7.38 4.90 -2.58
N GLU A 155 7.13 4.37 -1.41
CA GLU A 155 6.48 3.08 -1.21
C GLU A 155 4.97 3.21 -1.42
N MET A 156 4.33 2.23 -2.05
CA MET A 156 2.88 2.24 -2.27
C MET A 156 2.20 1.16 -1.44
N GLU A 157 1.04 1.48 -0.89
CA GLU A 157 0.24 0.50 -0.15
C GLU A 157 -0.89 -0.10 -1.00
N ASP A 158 -1.36 0.64 -1.97
CA ASP A 158 -2.27 0.20 -3.02
C ASP A 158 -2.11 1.07 -4.26
N GLY A 159 -2.67 0.63 -5.36
CA GLY A 159 -2.68 1.40 -6.59
C GLY A 159 -3.26 0.63 -7.76
N VAL A 160 -3.39 1.34 -8.88
CA VAL A 160 -3.71 0.77 -10.18
C VAL A 160 -2.87 1.44 -11.25
N ASN A 161 -2.34 0.67 -12.18
CA ASN A 161 -1.59 1.21 -13.30
C ASN A 161 -2.45 1.39 -14.57
N GLU A 162 -1.88 2.03 -15.56
CA GLU A 162 -2.56 2.34 -16.82
C GLU A 162 -3.02 1.11 -17.62
N PHE A 163 -2.44 -0.06 -17.38
CA PHE A 163 -2.85 -1.32 -17.99
C PHE A 163 -3.89 -2.09 -17.18
N GLY A 164 -4.38 -1.52 -16.08
CA GLY A 164 -5.43 -2.10 -15.25
C GLY A 164 -4.94 -3.18 -14.29
N LEU A 165 -3.65 -3.23 -13.95
CA LEU A 165 -3.20 -4.01 -12.80
C LEU A 165 -3.47 -3.22 -11.53
N ALA A 166 -4.42 -3.70 -10.72
CA ALA A 166 -4.74 -3.16 -9.39
C ALA A 166 -4.11 -4.03 -8.31
N ILE A 167 -3.55 -3.38 -7.29
CA ILE A 167 -2.80 -4.02 -6.21
C ILE A 167 -3.22 -3.44 -4.86
N GLY A 168 -3.42 -4.31 -3.87
CA GLY A 168 -3.65 -3.93 -2.48
C GLY A 168 -2.72 -4.70 -1.54
N LEU A 169 -1.99 -3.98 -0.71
CA LEU A 169 -1.10 -4.53 0.31
C LEU A 169 -1.86 -4.67 1.63
N THR A 170 -1.73 -5.83 2.30
CA THR A 170 -2.03 -5.94 3.71
C THR A 170 -0.79 -6.43 4.46
N PHE A 171 -0.38 -5.68 5.45
CA PHE A 171 0.80 -6.01 6.25
C PHE A 171 0.49 -7.17 7.21
N VAL A 172 1.45 -8.08 7.36
CA VAL A 172 1.45 -9.11 8.41
C VAL A 172 2.66 -8.86 9.30
N TYR A 173 2.49 -8.98 10.62
CA TYR A 173 3.62 -8.78 11.52
C TYR A 173 4.75 -9.76 11.19
N SER A 174 5.96 -9.22 11.00
CA SER A 174 7.09 -9.99 10.50
C SER A 174 7.87 -10.60 11.65
N LEU A 175 7.82 -11.92 11.79
CA LEU A 175 8.67 -12.69 12.70
C LEU A 175 10.08 -12.86 12.13
N ASP A 176 10.18 -12.96 10.80
CA ASP A 176 11.43 -13.15 10.07
C ASP A 176 11.67 -12.02 9.08
N ILE A 177 12.83 -11.40 9.17
CA ILE A 177 13.23 -10.28 8.34
C ILE A 177 14.58 -10.52 7.71
N ALA A 178 14.69 -10.30 6.40
CA ALA A 178 15.91 -10.44 5.62
C ALA A 178 16.14 -9.23 4.70
N PRO A 179 17.36 -9.04 4.19
CA PRO A 179 17.59 -8.04 3.15
C PRO A 179 16.77 -8.36 1.90
N GLY A 180 16.01 -7.38 1.40
CA GLY A 180 15.10 -7.56 0.27
C GLY A 180 14.17 -6.37 0.10
N PHE A 181 13.14 -6.56 -0.70
CA PHE A 181 12.07 -5.59 -0.90
C PHE A 181 11.05 -5.68 0.23
N ASN A 182 10.72 -4.56 0.86
CA ASN A 182 9.57 -4.48 1.75
C ASN A 182 8.26 -4.41 0.96
N GLY A 183 7.11 -4.60 1.64
CA GLY A 183 5.81 -4.67 0.98
C GLY A 183 5.47 -3.46 0.12
N GLY A 184 5.75 -2.24 0.60
CA GLY A 184 5.46 -1.02 -0.16
C GLY A 184 6.33 -0.85 -1.41
N MET A 185 7.60 -1.27 -1.35
CA MET A 185 8.49 -1.29 -2.51
C MET A 185 8.09 -2.38 -3.52
N LEU A 186 7.58 -3.52 -3.04
CA LEU A 186 7.01 -4.54 -3.94
C LEU A 186 5.81 -3.99 -4.70
N VAL A 187 4.84 -3.39 -4.02
CA VAL A 187 3.68 -2.78 -4.69
C VAL A 187 4.11 -1.72 -5.70
N ARG A 188 5.04 -0.82 -5.31
CA ARG A 188 5.58 0.19 -6.20
C ARG A 188 6.21 -0.42 -7.46
N TYR A 189 7.06 -1.41 -7.31
CA TYR A 189 7.71 -2.10 -8.41
C TYR A 189 6.70 -2.76 -9.36
N LEU A 190 5.71 -3.48 -8.80
CA LEU A 190 4.70 -4.16 -9.60
C LEU A 190 3.83 -3.19 -10.40
N LEU A 191 3.45 -2.04 -9.81
CA LEU A 191 2.69 -1.01 -10.52
C LEU A 191 3.47 -0.43 -11.72
N GLU A 192 4.78 -0.33 -11.61
CA GLU A 192 5.62 0.24 -12.69
C GLU A 192 6.03 -0.77 -13.77
N LYS A 193 6.11 -2.06 -13.44
CA LYS A 193 6.79 -3.04 -14.28
C LYS A 193 5.90 -4.18 -14.76
N CYS A 194 4.71 -4.37 -14.15
CA CYS A 194 3.80 -5.48 -14.47
C CYS A 194 2.48 -4.98 -15.05
N LYS A 195 1.94 -5.72 -16.02
CA LYS A 195 0.62 -5.44 -16.63
C LYS A 195 -0.46 -6.38 -16.13
N THR A 196 -0.08 -7.58 -15.69
CA THR A 196 -1.01 -8.66 -15.36
C THR A 196 -0.68 -9.31 -14.04
N VAL A 197 -1.68 -9.97 -13.45
CA VAL A 197 -1.53 -10.80 -12.24
C VAL A 197 -0.44 -11.85 -12.43
N PHE A 198 -0.39 -12.50 -13.60
CA PHE A 198 0.62 -13.49 -13.90
C PHE A 198 2.06 -12.92 -13.88
N GLN A 199 2.27 -11.73 -14.45
CA GLN A 199 3.59 -11.07 -14.42
C GLN A 199 3.97 -10.68 -12.98
N ALA A 200 3.02 -10.15 -12.21
CA ALA A 200 3.24 -9.78 -10.81
C ALA A 200 3.63 -10.99 -9.96
N ILE A 201 2.95 -12.12 -10.11
CA ILE A 201 3.27 -13.38 -9.40
C ILE A 201 4.69 -13.84 -9.75
N LYS A 202 5.07 -13.86 -11.04
CA LYS A 202 6.44 -14.24 -11.46
C LYS A 202 7.51 -13.35 -10.83
N VAL A 203 7.26 -12.05 -10.75
CA VAL A 203 8.18 -11.11 -10.11
C VAL A 203 8.32 -11.44 -8.62
N LEU A 204 7.20 -11.61 -7.91
CA LEU A 204 7.20 -11.92 -6.47
C LEU A 204 7.91 -13.22 -6.14
N GLN A 205 7.89 -14.20 -7.05
CA GLN A 205 8.64 -15.45 -6.90
C GLN A 205 10.16 -15.30 -7.15
N THR A 206 10.61 -14.17 -7.68
CA THR A 206 12.00 -13.97 -8.11
C THR A 206 12.75 -12.96 -7.24
N ILE A 207 12.06 -11.90 -6.81
CA ILE A 207 12.67 -10.82 -6.03
C ILE A 207 12.84 -11.23 -4.56
N PRO A 208 14.01 -11.00 -3.93
CA PRO A 208 14.16 -11.20 -2.49
C PRO A 208 13.21 -10.32 -1.69
N ILE A 209 12.44 -10.94 -0.80
CA ILE A 209 11.42 -10.29 0.03
C ILE A 209 11.95 -10.08 1.43
N ALA A 210 11.75 -8.90 2.00
CA ALA A 210 12.30 -8.52 3.29
C ALA A 210 11.37 -8.79 4.48
N SER A 211 10.06 -8.61 4.29
CA SER A 211 9.05 -8.57 5.37
C SER A 211 7.86 -9.48 5.06
N SER A 212 6.93 -9.58 5.99
CA SER A 212 5.70 -10.37 5.84
C SER A 212 4.54 -9.51 5.37
N GLN A 213 3.86 -9.93 4.32
CA GLN A 213 2.69 -9.24 3.77
C GLN A 213 1.83 -10.17 2.93
N THR A 214 0.61 -9.74 2.67
CA THR A 214 -0.20 -10.27 1.59
C THR A 214 -0.37 -9.21 0.50
N ILE A 215 -0.30 -9.61 -0.75
CA ILE A 215 -0.49 -8.74 -1.91
C ILE A 215 -1.69 -9.28 -2.69
N THR A 216 -2.79 -8.54 -2.64
CA THR A 216 -3.99 -8.84 -3.42
C THR A 216 -3.87 -8.19 -4.78
N LEU A 217 -4.11 -8.98 -5.82
CA LEU A 217 -3.91 -8.61 -7.22
C LEU A 217 -5.22 -8.78 -7.99
N ALA A 218 -5.48 -7.86 -8.91
CA ALA A 218 -6.53 -7.99 -9.93
C ALA A 218 -6.05 -7.32 -11.21
N ASP A 219 -6.39 -7.86 -12.39
CA ASP A 219 -6.06 -7.21 -13.65
C ASP A 219 -7.25 -7.10 -14.60
N ALA A 220 -7.08 -6.32 -15.67
CA ALA A 220 -8.11 -6.05 -16.66
C ALA A 220 -8.59 -7.28 -17.45
N SER A 221 -7.87 -8.41 -17.38
CA SER A 221 -8.29 -9.67 -18.02
C SER A 221 -9.27 -10.47 -17.16
N GLY A 222 -9.47 -10.08 -15.91
CA GLY A 222 -10.32 -10.77 -14.92
C GLY A 222 -9.58 -11.74 -14.02
N GLU A 223 -8.26 -11.84 -14.15
CA GLU A 223 -7.46 -12.63 -13.23
C GLU A 223 -7.33 -11.92 -11.88
N ILE A 224 -7.54 -12.68 -10.80
CA ILE A 224 -7.34 -12.23 -9.43
C ILE A 224 -6.56 -13.27 -8.64
N ALA A 225 -5.71 -12.83 -7.71
CA ALA A 225 -4.99 -13.70 -6.80
C ALA A 225 -4.57 -12.97 -5.53
N VAL A 226 -4.23 -13.73 -4.49
CA VAL A 226 -3.47 -13.26 -3.34
C VAL A 226 -2.11 -13.94 -3.33
N VAL A 227 -1.08 -13.15 -3.11
CA VAL A 227 0.26 -13.65 -2.83
C VAL A 227 0.57 -13.38 -1.37
N GLU A 228 0.64 -14.42 -0.56
CA GLU A 228 1.14 -14.39 0.81
C GLU A 228 2.64 -14.65 0.78
N CYS A 229 3.44 -13.76 1.32
CA CYS A 229 4.89 -13.88 1.24
C CYS A 229 5.61 -13.26 2.43
N ASN A 230 6.79 -13.81 2.71
CA ASN A 230 7.77 -13.28 3.65
C ASN A 230 9.19 -13.54 3.13
N SER A 231 10.20 -13.34 3.97
CA SER A 231 11.61 -13.54 3.60
C SER A 231 12.00 -15.00 3.34
N LYS A 232 11.14 -15.97 3.64
CA LYS A 232 11.43 -17.43 3.57
C LYS A 232 10.52 -18.17 2.60
N ASP A 233 9.24 -17.86 2.62
CA ASP A 233 8.21 -18.62 1.92
C ASP A 233 7.25 -17.71 1.13
N ILE A 234 6.63 -18.30 0.13
CA ILE A 234 5.58 -17.67 -0.69
C ILE A 234 4.46 -18.68 -0.93
N SER A 235 3.22 -18.21 -0.85
CA SER A 235 2.03 -19.00 -1.21
C SER A 235 1.09 -18.15 -2.07
N ILE A 236 0.46 -18.78 -3.05
CA ILE A 236 -0.47 -18.13 -3.97
C ILE A 236 -1.85 -18.70 -3.75
N ILE A 237 -2.82 -17.84 -3.51
CA ILE A 237 -4.23 -18.19 -3.32
C ILE A 237 -5.01 -17.64 -4.51
N TYR A 238 -5.66 -18.54 -5.25
CA TYR A 238 -6.60 -18.19 -6.32
C TYR A 238 -8.02 -18.20 -5.78
N PRO A 239 -8.95 -17.47 -6.42
CA PRO A 239 -10.35 -17.50 -6.05
C PRO A 239 -10.96 -18.90 -6.24
N ASP A 240 -11.97 -19.19 -5.47
CA ASP A 240 -12.85 -20.34 -5.69
C ASP A 240 -13.88 -20.05 -6.81
N LYS A 241 -14.89 -20.93 -6.96
CA LYS A 241 -15.97 -20.77 -7.94
C LYS A 241 -16.81 -19.50 -7.76
N LYS A 242 -16.73 -18.84 -6.60
CA LYS A 242 -17.44 -17.59 -6.32
C LYS A 242 -16.69 -16.36 -6.82
N GLY A 243 -15.43 -16.52 -7.25
CA GLY A 243 -14.66 -15.49 -7.93
C GLY A 243 -14.18 -14.36 -7.04
N TYR A 244 -13.94 -14.59 -5.73
CA TYR A 244 -13.39 -13.56 -4.85
C TYR A 244 -12.21 -14.04 -4.00
N VAL A 245 -11.43 -13.11 -3.53
CA VAL A 245 -10.41 -13.30 -2.49
C VAL A 245 -10.48 -12.18 -1.45
N VAL A 246 -10.15 -12.49 -0.20
CA VAL A 246 -10.14 -11.55 0.93
C VAL A 246 -8.82 -11.66 1.67
N THR A 247 -8.26 -10.53 2.08
CA THR A 247 -7.09 -10.47 2.95
C THR A 247 -7.26 -9.42 4.04
N THR A 248 -6.69 -9.71 5.21
CA THR A 248 -6.51 -8.79 6.32
C THR A 248 -5.07 -8.91 6.84
N ASN A 249 -4.83 -8.81 8.13
CA ASN A 249 -3.46 -8.75 8.66
C ASN A 249 -2.97 -10.07 9.26
N HIS A 250 -3.28 -11.19 8.61
CA HIS A 250 -2.78 -12.53 8.92
C HIS A 250 -2.70 -13.36 7.65
N PHE A 251 -1.94 -14.44 7.70
CA PHE A 251 -1.86 -15.40 6.60
C PHE A 251 -2.98 -16.43 6.69
N ASN A 252 -3.54 -16.81 5.54
CA ASN A 252 -4.67 -17.74 5.42
C ASN A 252 -4.24 -19.10 4.88
N SER A 253 -3.18 -19.18 4.09
CA SER A 253 -2.71 -20.47 3.57
C SER A 253 -2.03 -21.31 4.66
N ILE A 254 -2.21 -22.62 4.59
CA ILE A 254 -1.66 -23.58 5.56
C ILE A 254 -0.13 -23.41 5.70
N ASN A 255 0.56 -23.21 4.57
CA ASN A 255 2.02 -23.07 4.55
C ASN A 255 2.51 -21.78 5.20
N MET A 256 1.71 -20.71 5.17
CA MET A 256 2.11 -19.41 5.69
C MET A 256 1.57 -19.12 7.09
N SER A 257 0.50 -19.80 7.54
CA SER A 257 -0.13 -19.56 8.84
C SER A 257 0.83 -19.68 10.02
N LYS A 258 1.85 -20.55 9.92
CA LYS A 258 2.93 -20.71 10.92
C LYS A 258 3.75 -19.43 11.17
N TYR A 259 3.67 -18.45 10.27
CA TYR A 259 4.35 -17.16 10.37
C TYR A 259 3.44 -16.04 10.90
N THR A 260 2.20 -16.35 11.28
CA THR A 260 1.30 -15.39 11.91
C THR A 260 1.41 -15.51 13.43
N ASP A 261 1.72 -14.40 14.10
CA ASP A 261 1.61 -14.33 15.56
C ASP A 261 0.21 -13.81 15.94
N TYR A 262 -0.65 -14.73 16.34
CA TYR A 262 -2.02 -14.41 16.74
C TYR A 262 -2.14 -13.74 18.12
N GLN A 263 -1.03 -13.60 18.87
CA GLN A 263 -1.02 -12.90 20.16
C GLN A 263 -0.81 -11.39 20.00
N ILE A 264 -0.34 -10.95 18.85
CA ILE A 264 -0.15 -9.53 18.55
C ILE A 264 -1.50 -8.90 18.20
N ASP A 265 -1.79 -7.75 18.81
CA ASP A 265 -2.95 -6.94 18.43
C ASP A 265 -2.84 -6.53 16.95
N ASN A 266 -3.73 -7.05 16.15
CA ASN A 266 -3.82 -6.81 14.72
C ASN A 266 -5.15 -6.14 14.32
N TRP A 267 -5.73 -5.37 15.24
CA TRP A 267 -6.92 -4.54 15.06
C TRP A 267 -8.09 -5.34 14.45
N HIS A 268 -8.50 -6.40 15.14
CA HIS A 268 -9.62 -7.26 14.72
C HIS A 268 -9.43 -7.93 13.33
N SER A 269 -8.21 -8.31 12.98
CA SER A 269 -7.90 -8.90 11.68
C SER A 269 -8.80 -10.10 11.34
N LEU A 270 -8.96 -11.06 12.26
CA LEU A 270 -9.82 -12.24 12.06
C LEU A 270 -11.30 -11.85 11.96
N GLU A 271 -11.78 -10.94 12.80
CA GLU A 271 -13.16 -10.47 12.75
C GLU A 271 -13.49 -9.80 11.40
N ARG A 272 -12.63 -8.87 10.94
CA ARG A 272 -12.77 -8.21 9.63
C ARG A 272 -12.78 -9.22 8.47
N TYR A 273 -11.92 -10.23 8.54
CA TYR A 273 -11.85 -11.29 7.55
C TYR A 273 -13.16 -12.08 7.49
N HIS A 274 -13.67 -12.54 8.64
CA HIS A 274 -14.92 -13.29 8.70
C HIS A 274 -16.16 -12.47 8.31
N VAL A 275 -16.21 -11.19 8.68
CA VAL A 275 -17.28 -10.27 8.23
C VAL A 275 -17.30 -10.19 6.71
N ALA A 276 -16.14 -10.00 6.07
CA ALA A 276 -16.04 -9.95 4.62
C ALA A 276 -16.45 -11.27 3.95
N LEU A 277 -15.95 -12.41 4.44
CA LEU A 277 -16.33 -13.73 3.92
C LEU A 277 -17.82 -14.00 4.03
N ASN A 278 -18.41 -13.74 5.20
CA ASN A 278 -19.85 -13.97 5.44
C ASN A 278 -20.70 -13.09 4.51
N ALA A 279 -20.33 -11.82 4.34
CA ALA A 279 -21.04 -10.91 3.44
C ALA A 279 -20.96 -11.38 1.98
N LEU A 280 -19.79 -11.78 1.50
CA LEU A 280 -19.59 -12.26 0.12
C LEU A 280 -20.26 -13.61 -0.13
N ASN A 281 -20.35 -14.47 0.90
CA ASN A 281 -20.99 -15.77 0.78
C ASN A 281 -22.51 -15.70 0.72
N ASN A 282 -23.12 -14.70 1.33
CA ASN A 282 -24.57 -14.61 1.54
C ASN A 282 -25.25 -13.54 0.65
N ASN A 283 -24.51 -12.82 -0.18
CA ASN A 283 -25.05 -11.78 -1.05
C ASN A 283 -24.59 -11.97 -2.50
N ASN A 284 -25.31 -11.35 -3.42
CA ASN A 284 -24.81 -11.16 -4.79
C ASN A 284 -23.61 -10.21 -4.75
N ILE A 285 -22.48 -10.66 -5.32
CA ILE A 285 -21.26 -9.89 -5.30
C ILE A 285 -21.31 -8.82 -6.40
N SER A 286 -21.16 -7.60 -6.01
CA SER A 286 -21.08 -6.44 -6.91
C SER A 286 -20.06 -5.43 -6.34
N LYS A 287 -19.75 -4.42 -7.12
CA LYS A 287 -18.97 -3.28 -6.63
C LYS A 287 -19.60 -2.68 -5.37
N GLU A 288 -20.90 -2.46 -5.40
CA GLU A 288 -21.65 -1.89 -4.28
C GLU A 288 -21.54 -2.76 -3.03
N THR A 289 -21.67 -4.08 -3.17
CA THR A 289 -21.50 -5.03 -2.08
C THR A 289 -20.11 -4.90 -1.44
N ILE A 290 -19.04 -4.82 -2.25
CA ILE A 290 -17.67 -4.69 -1.74
C ILE A 290 -17.47 -3.34 -1.04
N LEU A 291 -17.95 -2.24 -1.63
CA LEU A 291 -17.86 -0.91 -1.00
C LEU A 291 -18.68 -0.84 0.31
N ASP A 292 -19.80 -1.53 0.38
CA ASP A 292 -20.64 -1.63 1.57
C ASP A 292 -19.97 -2.47 2.67
N ILE A 293 -19.29 -3.56 2.32
CA ILE A 293 -18.46 -4.32 3.26
C ILE A 293 -17.35 -3.42 3.82
N LEU A 294 -16.60 -2.75 2.97
CA LEU A 294 -15.52 -1.85 3.40
C LEU A 294 -16.02 -0.66 4.25
N SER A 295 -17.28 -0.26 4.06
CA SER A 295 -17.94 0.78 4.87
C SER A 295 -18.52 0.27 6.20
N GLY A 296 -18.40 -1.05 6.47
CA GLY A 296 -18.86 -1.66 7.72
C GLY A 296 -20.36 -1.90 7.81
N LYS A 297 -21.08 -2.03 6.69
CA LYS A 297 -22.53 -2.29 6.70
C LYS A 297 -22.89 -3.73 7.06
N TYR A 298 -21.94 -4.65 6.98
CA TYR A 298 -22.16 -6.08 7.27
C TYR A 298 -21.54 -6.53 8.60
N GLY A 299 -20.95 -5.62 9.37
CA GLY A 299 -20.28 -5.89 10.64
C GLY A 299 -19.08 -5.00 10.84
N PHE A 300 -18.26 -5.31 11.85
CA PHE A 300 -17.07 -4.53 12.13
C PHE A 300 -16.06 -4.63 10.98
N MET A 301 -15.68 -3.48 10.41
CA MET A 301 -14.71 -3.39 9.33
C MET A 301 -13.79 -2.16 9.47
N CYS A 302 -14.37 -1.01 9.79
CA CYS A 302 -13.68 0.28 9.82
C CYS A 302 -14.18 1.20 10.94
N GLN A 303 -15.07 0.74 11.80
CA GLN A 303 -15.75 1.55 12.83
C GLN A 303 -14.87 1.75 14.08
N TYR A 304 -13.62 2.16 13.87
CA TYR A 304 -12.69 2.44 14.97
C TYR A 304 -13.09 3.67 15.76
N ASP A 305 -12.84 3.63 17.08
CA ASP A 305 -12.90 4.83 17.92
C ASP A 305 -11.60 5.62 17.73
N ARG A 306 -11.68 6.76 17.04
CA ARG A 306 -10.53 7.64 16.80
C ARG A 306 -9.82 8.10 18.08
N LYS A 307 -10.50 8.06 19.22
CA LYS A 307 -9.88 8.40 20.52
C LYS A 307 -8.80 7.41 20.93
N THR A 308 -8.86 6.18 20.44
CA THR A 308 -7.80 5.18 20.65
C THR A 308 -6.55 5.42 19.79
N GLY A 309 -6.60 6.39 18.87
CA GLY A 309 -5.51 6.71 17.96
C GLY A 309 -5.52 5.94 16.64
N ALA A 310 -6.51 5.07 16.44
CA ALA A 310 -6.67 4.24 15.24
C ALA A 310 -7.88 4.68 14.39
N ASP A 311 -7.78 4.61 13.07
CA ASP A 311 -8.90 4.84 12.15
C ASP A 311 -8.61 4.27 10.76
N THR A 312 -9.65 4.08 9.95
CA THR A 312 -9.49 3.93 8.51
C THR A 312 -9.21 5.31 7.90
N VAL A 313 -8.05 5.46 7.29
CA VAL A 313 -7.51 6.75 6.85
C VAL A 313 -7.72 7.03 5.38
N TRP A 314 -7.91 6.01 4.57
CA TRP A 314 -8.57 6.04 3.27
C TRP A 314 -9.21 4.70 2.95
N SER A 315 -10.14 4.75 2.01
CA SER A 315 -10.68 3.58 1.34
C SER A 315 -10.72 3.81 -0.16
N VAL A 316 -10.41 2.79 -0.93
CA VAL A 316 -10.36 2.88 -2.39
C VAL A 316 -10.99 1.65 -3.03
N GLY A 317 -11.64 1.86 -4.18
CA GLY A 317 -12.13 0.81 -5.07
C GLY A 317 -11.66 1.05 -6.50
N TYR A 318 -11.07 0.04 -7.10
CA TYR A 318 -10.61 0.01 -8.50
C TYR A 318 -11.57 -0.84 -9.30
N ASP A 319 -12.44 -0.19 -10.09
CA ASP A 319 -13.40 -0.82 -11.01
C ASP A 319 -12.72 -0.97 -12.37
N LEU A 320 -12.11 -2.13 -12.59
CA LEU A 320 -11.31 -2.36 -13.78
C LEU A 320 -12.16 -2.53 -15.03
N SER A 321 -13.36 -3.10 -14.90
CA SER A 321 -14.30 -3.26 -16.02
C SER A 321 -14.76 -1.92 -16.57
N ASN A 322 -15.00 -0.93 -15.70
CA ASN A 322 -15.49 0.39 -16.08
C ASN A 322 -14.38 1.46 -16.12
N LYS A 323 -13.12 1.08 -15.85
CA LYS A 323 -11.97 2.00 -15.82
C LYS A 323 -12.17 3.19 -14.88
N LYS A 324 -12.66 2.91 -13.64
CA LYS A 324 -13.00 3.91 -12.64
C LYS A 324 -12.30 3.65 -11.33
N ILE A 325 -11.99 4.73 -10.63
CA ILE A 325 -11.43 4.70 -9.27
C ILE A 325 -12.43 5.40 -8.36
N TYR A 326 -12.82 4.73 -7.27
CA TYR A 326 -13.68 5.28 -6.23
C TYR A 326 -12.85 5.48 -4.96
N ARG A 327 -12.96 6.64 -4.31
CA ARG A 327 -12.14 6.99 -3.17
C ARG A 327 -12.94 7.60 -2.03
N VAL A 328 -12.56 7.26 -0.82
CA VAL A 328 -12.90 7.98 0.42
C VAL A 328 -11.61 8.44 1.06
N GLU A 329 -11.46 9.73 1.25
CA GLU A 329 -10.38 10.32 2.04
C GLU A 329 -10.82 10.35 3.51
N GLY A 330 -10.39 9.35 4.26
CA GLY A 330 -10.82 9.05 5.62
C GLY A 330 -11.68 7.79 5.70
N ASN A 331 -12.49 7.70 6.73
CA ASN A 331 -13.24 6.50 7.07
C ASN A 331 -14.53 6.36 6.24
N PRO A 332 -14.73 5.23 5.52
CA PRO A 332 -15.88 5.02 4.65
C PRO A 332 -17.21 4.79 5.39
N SER A 333 -17.19 4.50 6.70
CA SER A 333 -18.43 4.47 7.49
C SER A 333 -19.01 5.86 7.74
N ARG A 334 -18.19 6.90 7.60
CA ARG A 334 -18.56 8.29 7.88
C ARG A 334 -18.57 9.19 6.63
N LYS A 335 -17.98 8.73 5.53
CA LYS A 335 -17.88 9.48 4.26
C LYS A 335 -18.27 8.60 3.08
N LYS A 336 -18.78 9.23 2.01
CA LYS A 336 -19.18 8.54 0.78
C LYS A 336 -18.02 8.43 -0.20
N TYR A 337 -17.96 7.33 -0.94
CA TYR A 337 -17.08 7.19 -2.09
C TYR A 337 -17.38 8.23 -3.16
N LYS A 338 -16.32 8.77 -3.73
CA LYS A 338 -16.37 9.68 -4.88
C LYS A 338 -15.50 9.11 -6.00
N GLU A 339 -15.92 9.31 -7.24
CA GLU A 339 -15.12 8.94 -8.41
C GLU A 339 -13.89 9.86 -8.51
N ASP A 340 -12.72 9.26 -8.68
CA ASP A 340 -11.45 9.95 -8.94
C ASP A 340 -11.17 9.90 -10.45
N THR A 341 -11.44 10.97 -11.15
CA THR A 341 -11.33 11.07 -12.62
C THR A 341 -9.95 11.53 -13.11
N ARG A 342 -8.96 11.66 -12.21
CA ARG A 342 -7.65 12.22 -12.54
C ARG A 342 -6.74 11.27 -13.31
N PHE A 343 -6.98 9.97 -13.21
CA PHE A 343 -6.19 8.91 -13.84
C PHE A 343 -6.84 8.43 -15.12
N LYS A 344 -6.02 8.16 -16.15
CA LYS A 344 -6.46 7.61 -17.43
C LYS A 344 -5.88 6.24 -17.64
N PHE A 345 -6.71 5.28 -17.99
CA PHE A 345 -6.31 3.94 -18.36
C PHE A 345 -5.98 3.85 -19.84
N SER A 346 -5.07 2.95 -20.20
CA SER A 346 -4.55 2.76 -21.58
C SER A 346 -5.00 1.43 -22.22
N TYR A 347 -5.86 0.64 -21.54
CA TYR A 347 -6.43 -0.62 -22.10
C TYR A 347 -7.87 -0.46 -22.52
#